data_5c4ba11149b23218ea1ec5a48f962185
#
_entry.id   5c4ba11149b23218ea1ec5a48f962185
#
_cell.length_a   1.000
_cell.length_b   1.000
_cell.length_c   1.000
_cell.angle_alpha   90.00
_cell.angle_beta   90.00
_cell.angle_gamma   90.00
#
_symmetry.space_group_name_H-M   'P 1'
#
loop_
_entity.id
_entity.type
_entity.pdbx_description
1 polymer ?
#
loop_
_entity_poly.entity_id
_entity_poly.type
_entity_poly.pdbx_seq_one_letter_code
_entity_poly.pdbx_strand_id
1 'polypeptide(L)'
;ARRRSREATPPAIAPATPPARVVAAGSADGTVVAPADLYAGLRRTGLHHAQAFAALTRIVRLPGGVSEVEIVLPDEATAHRSYRIHPVMFDAALQALAAAIPDEMLAGSSESTYLPISFEAIRVFGDVGRRAKARAELNTVDPDAAGLQGRVLVTDDAGNPTAEITGIYMQRVQRRTVPLPLSQKVFDTSWVESPAQPAAESPTGSW
;
A
#
# COMPACT_ATOMS: atom_id res chain seq x y z
N ALA A 1 27.21 9.10 -42.00
CA ALA A 1 27.66 8.73 -40.65
C ALA A 1 26.54 9.08 -39.66
N ARG A 2 25.78 8.08 -39.17
CA ARG A 2 24.72 8.30 -38.14
C ARG A 2 25.42 8.42 -36.78
N ARG A 3 25.38 9.61 -36.20
CA ARG A 3 25.76 9.86 -34.81
C ARG A 3 24.70 9.19 -33.89
N ARG A 4 25.11 8.15 -33.16
CA ARG A 4 24.29 7.59 -32.07
C ARG A 4 24.24 8.64 -30.94
N SER A 5 23.04 9.14 -30.64
CA SER A 5 22.80 9.95 -29.44
C SER A 5 23.12 9.09 -28.22
N ARG A 6 24.03 9.54 -27.37
CA ARG A 6 24.29 8.94 -26.05
C ARG A 6 23.03 9.22 -25.19
N GLU A 7 22.30 8.16 -24.90
CA GLU A 7 21.28 8.17 -23.87
C GLU A 7 21.94 8.53 -22.54
N ALA A 8 21.54 9.63 -21.94
CA ALA A 8 22.04 10.04 -20.64
C ALA A 8 21.51 9.04 -19.60
N THR A 9 22.39 8.31 -18.96
CA THR A 9 22.04 7.44 -17.83
C THR A 9 21.46 8.33 -16.73
N PRO A 10 20.25 8.04 -16.23
CA PRO A 10 19.68 8.81 -15.13
C PRO A 10 20.62 8.73 -13.91
N PRO A 11 20.73 9.78 -13.10
CA PRO A 11 21.59 9.77 -11.93
C PRO A 11 21.19 8.62 -11.01
N ALA A 12 22.19 7.86 -10.56
CA ALA A 12 21.98 6.79 -9.59
C ALA A 12 21.41 7.40 -8.31
N ILE A 13 20.18 7.00 -7.96
CA ILE A 13 19.56 7.38 -6.69
C ILE A 13 20.40 6.75 -5.59
N ALA A 14 20.98 7.56 -4.72
CA ALA A 14 21.73 7.07 -3.57
C ALA A 14 20.84 6.14 -2.71
N PRO A 15 21.37 5.03 -2.21
CA PRO A 15 20.58 4.14 -1.34
C PRO A 15 20.10 4.91 -0.12
N ALA A 16 18.82 4.84 0.16
CA ALA A 16 18.24 5.46 1.35
C ALA A 16 18.80 4.77 2.61
N THR A 17 19.19 5.58 3.59
CA THR A 17 19.63 5.05 4.89
C THR A 17 18.40 4.52 5.64
N PRO A 18 18.41 3.27 6.10
CA PRO A 18 17.29 2.74 6.89
C PRO A 18 17.16 3.47 8.23
N PRO A 19 15.93 3.60 8.78
CA PRO A 19 15.74 4.07 10.14
C PRO A 19 16.39 3.13 11.16
N ALA A 20 16.52 3.59 12.40
CA ALA A 20 17.06 2.76 13.46
C ALA A 20 16.20 1.50 13.69
N ARG A 21 16.85 0.42 14.15
CA ARG A 21 16.18 -0.84 14.47
C ARG A 21 15.01 -0.60 15.42
N VAL A 22 13.85 -1.12 15.06
CA VAL A 22 12.66 -1.07 15.91
C VAL A 22 12.71 -2.27 16.85
N VAL A 23 12.93 -1.98 18.13
CA VAL A 23 12.66 -2.96 19.18
C VAL A 23 11.14 -2.98 19.34
N ALA A 24 10.51 -4.13 19.09
CA ALA A 24 9.08 -4.29 19.37
C ALA A 24 8.85 -3.92 20.86
N ALA A 25 8.25 -2.77 21.09
CA ALA A 25 7.74 -2.44 22.41
C ALA A 25 6.62 -3.45 22.63
N GLY A 26 6.86 -4.41 23.52
CA GLY A 26 5.80 -5.26 24.04
C GLY A 26 4.81 -4.35 24.76
N SER A 27 3.87 -3.76 24.02
CA SER A 27 2.85 -2.87 24.55
C SER A 27 1.89 -3.70 25.40
N ALA A 28 1.94 -3.51 26.70
CA ALA A 28 0.98 -4.08 27.65
C ALA A 28 -0.48 -3.65 27.35
N ASP A 29 -0.67 -2.59 26.56
CA ASP A 29 -1.97 -1.96 26.27
C ASP A 29 -2.54 -2.28 24.88
N GLY A 30 -1.99 -3.26 24.17
CA GLY A 30 -2.45 -3.62 22.81
C GLY A 30 -3.62 -4.61 22.82
N THR A 31 -4.64 -4.36 22.00
CA THR A 31 -5.74 -5.30 21.76
C THR A 31 -5.39 -6.25 20.62
N VAL A 32 -5.40 -7.56 20.89
CA VAL A 32 -5.20 -8.58 19.85
C VAL A 32 -6.50 -8.72 19.07
N VAL A 33 -6.41 -8.62 17.74
CA VAL A 33 -7.51 -8.80 16.80
C VAL A 33 -7.26 -10.05 15.98
N ALA A 34 -8.26 -10.91 15.85
CA ALA A 34 -8.12 -12.06 14.97
C ALA A 34 -8.09 -11.61 13.50
N PRO A 35 -7.15 -12.07 12.67
CA PRO A 35 -7.11 -11.72 11.25
C PRO A 35 -8.44 -11.99 10.53
N ALA A 36 -9.15 -13.06 10.90
CA ALA A 36 -10.46 -13.40 10.35
C ALA A 36 -11.49 -12.29 10.56
N ASP A 37 -11.47 -11.60 11.72
CA ASP A 37 -12.39 -10.52 12.05
C ASP A 37 -12.09 -9.27 11.22
N LEU A 38 -10.80 -8.91 11.05
CA LEU A 38 -10.41 -7.85 10.15
C LEU A 38 -10.90 -8.12 8.71
N TYR A 39 -10.63 -9.30 8.18
CA TYR A 39 -11.05 -9.66 6.82
C TYR A 39 -12.57 -9.73 6.68
N ALA A 40 -13.28 -10.17 7.71
CA ALA A 40 -14.75 -10.11 7.73
C ALA A 40 -15.26 -8.67 7.70
N GLY A 41 -14.61 -7.77 8.43
CA GLY A 41 -14.89 -6.33 8.41
C GLY A 41 -14.69 -5.74 7.01
N LEU A 42 -13.53 -5.96 6.41
CA LEU A 42 -13.20 -5.49 5.08
C LEU A 42 -14.17 -6.02 4.01
N ARG A 43 -14.57 -7.29 4.08
CA ARG A 43 -15.60 -7.85 3.16
C ARG A 43 -16.93 -7.14 3.25
N ARG A 44 -17.38 -6.76 4.46
CA ARG A 44 -18.62 -5.98 4.62
C ARG A 44 -18.57 -4.64 3.89
N THR A 45 -17.40 -4.02 3.82
CA THR A 45 -17.20 -2.76 3.08
C THR A 45 -16.87 -2.96 1.60
N GLY A 46 -16.83 -4.20 1.11
CA GLY A 46 -16.61 -4.53 -0.30
C GLY A 46 -15.17 -4.87 -0.66
N LEU A 47 -14.25 -4.91 0.30
CA LEU A 47 -12.86 -5.33 0.08
C LEU A 47 -12.69 -6.83 0.35
N HIS A 48 -12.46 -7.59 -0.70
CA HIS A 48 -12.35 -9.04 -0.63
C HIS A 48 -10.89 -9.48 -0.75
N HIS A 49 -10.20 -9.56 0.39
CA HIS A 49 -8.89 -10.21 0.46
C HIS A 49 -9.11 -11.71 0.59
N ALA A 50 -8.71 -12.47 -0.41
CA ALA A 50 -8.87 -13.92 -0.43
C ALA A 50 -7.56 -14.58 -0.87
N GLN A 51 -7.41 -15.88 -0.57
CA GLN A 51 -6.25 -16.67 -0.92
C GLN A 51 -4.94 -16.01 -0.44
N ALA A 52 -3.98 -15.85 -1.34
CA ALA A 52 -2.66 -15.31 -1.02
C ALA A 52 -2.69 -13.89 -0.39
N PHE A 53 -3.72 -13.08 -0.65
CA PHE A 53 -3.81 -11.72 -0.10
C PHE A 53 -4.34 -11.66 1.35
N ALA A 54 -4.77 -12.76 1.93
CA ALA A 54 -5.08 -12.87 3.35
C ALA A 54 -3.83 -13.30 4.15
N ALA A 55 -2.77 -12.50 4.07
CA ALA A 55 -1.43 -12.87 4.55
C ALA A 55 -1.10 -12.42 5.98
N LEU A 56 -2.00 -11.72 6.67
CA LEU A 56 -1.82 -11.36 8.07
C LEU A 56 -2.05 -12.59 8.97
N THR A 57 -1.12 -12.85 9.87
CA THR A 57 -1.20 -13.99 10.83
C THR A 57 -1.41 -13.53 12.25
N ARG A 58 -1.05 -12.29 12.58
CA ARG A 58 -1.26 -11.68 13.89
C ARG A 58 -1.50 -10.19 13.72
N ILE A 59 -2.41 -9.65 14.52
CA ILE A 59 -2.73 -8.22 14.54
C ILE A 59 -2.82 -7.77 15.99
N VAL A 60 -2.14 -6.67 16.31
CA VAL A 60 -2.26 -5.96 17.59
C VAL A 60 -2.62 -4.52 17.29
N ARG A 61 -3.73 -4.05 17.81
CA ARG A 61 -4.10 -2.63 17.79
C ARG A 61 -3.57 -1.96 19.02
N LEU A 62 -2.97 -0.80 18.82
CA LEU A 62 -2.47 0.07 19.88
C LEU A 62 -3.27 1.37 19.91
N PRO A 63 -3.29 2.09 21.03
CA PRO A 63 -3.93 3.41 21.11
C PRO A 63 -3.38 4.39 20.05
N GLY A 64 -4.21 5.37 19.67
CA GLY A 64 -3.77 6.46 18.78
C GLY A 64 -3.65 6.11 17.31
N GLY A 65 -4.40 5.10 16.83
CA GLY A 65 -4.40 4.75 15.40
C GLY A 65 -3.12 4.04 14.97
N VAL A 66 -2.61 3.16 15.81
CA VAL A 66 -1.40 2.37 15.56
C VAL A 66 -1.75 0.89 15.51
N SER A 67 -1.11 0.15 14.63
CA SER A 67 -1.17 -1.31 14.62
C SER A 67 0.19 -1.95 14.40
N GLU A 68 0.35 -3.13 14.92
CA GLU A 68 1.47 -4.04 14.65
C GLU A 68 0.91 -5.35 14.10
N VAL A 69 1.47 -5.81 12.98
CA VAL A 69 1.02 -7.02 12.33
C VAL A 69 2.20 -7.94 12.01
N GLU A 70 1.93 -9.24 12.01
CA GLU A 70 2.83 -10.25 11.44
C GLU A 70 2.29 -10.72 10.11
N ILE A 71 3.18 -10.83 9.13
CA ILE A 71 2.87 -11.16 7.74
C ILE A 71 3.63 -12.43 7.37
N VAL A 72 2.93 -13.38 6.76
CA VAL A 72 3.56 -14.58 6.21
C VAL A 72 3.09 -14.74 4.77
N LEU A 73 4.05 -14.80 3.84
CA LEU A 73 3.76 -15.08 2.44
C LEU A 73 3.20 -16.49 2.29
N PRO A 74 1.96 -16.68 1.85
CA PRO A 74 1.37 -17.99 1.65
C PRO A 74 2.11 -18.81 0.59
N ASP A 75 2.04 -20.13 0.70
CA ASP A 75 2.75 -21.02 -0.22
C ASP A 75 2.19 -20.97 -1.64
N GLU A 76 0.93 -20.60 -1.80
CA GLU A 76 0.28 -20.37 -3.09
C GLU A 76 0.83 -19.15 -3.84
N ALA A 77 1.50 -18.24 -3.15
CA ALA A 77 2.12 -17.08 -3.76
C ALA A 77 3.38 -17.51 -4.51
N THR A 78 3.36 -17.31 -5.83
CA THR A 78 4.44 -17.73 -6.72
C THR A 78 5.54 -16.69 -6.90
N ALA A 79 6.72 -17.12 -7.43
CA ALA A 79 7.79 -16.23 -7.92
C ALA A 79 8.39 -15.26 -6.89
N HIS A 80 8.45 -15.66 -5.62
CA HIS A 80 9.00 -14.83 -4.54
C HIS A 80 10.41 -14.26 -4.86
N ARG A 81 11.26 -15.02 -5.50
CA ARG A 81 12.67 -14.63 -5.76
C ARG A 81 12.83 -13.48 -6.75
N SER A 82 11.79 -13.14 -7.50
CA SER A 82 11.82 -12.08 -8.51
C SER A 82 11.57 -10.69 -7.93
N TYR A 83 11.20 -10.57 -6.65
CA TYR A 83 10.82 -9.32 -6.03
C TYR A 83 11.68 -9.00 -4.81
N ARG A 84 12.08 -7.74 -4.66
CA ARG A 84 12.65 -7.24 -3.39
C ARG A 84 11.57 -7.13 -2.31
N ILE A 85 10.36 -6.80 -2.71
CA ILE A 85 9.15 -6.89 -1.90
C ILE A 85 8.07 -7.57 -2.74
N HIS A 86 7.60 -8.72 -2.30
CA HIS A 86 6.54 -9.44 -3.00
C HIS A 86 5.24 -8.65 -2.96
N PRO A 87 4.43 -8.56 -4.05
CA PRO A 87 3.18 -7.78 -4.07
C PRO A 87 2.21 -8.14 -2.93
N VAL A 88 2.09 -9.41 -2.58
CA VAL A 88 1.29 -9.87 -1.43
C VAL A 88 1.82 -9.30 -0.11
N MET A 89 3.15 -9.28 0.08
CA MET A 89 3.77 -8.72 1.29
C MET A 89 3.58 -7.20 1.38
N PHE A 90 3.64 -6.52 0.22
CA PHE A 90 3.40 -5.09 0.13
C PHE A 90 1.94 -4.74 0.46
N ASP A 91 0.99 -5.46 -0.12
CA ASP A 91 -0.44 -5.29 0.15
C ASP A 91 -0.76 -5.58 1.63
N ALA A 92 -0.21 -6.67 2.19
CA ALA A 92 -0.37 -7.01 3.60
C ALA A 92 0.19 -5.94 4.54
N ALA A 93 1.30 -5.28 4.17
CA ALA A 93 1.82 -4.15 4.90
C ALA A 93 0.86 -2.95 4.88
N LEU A 94 0.17 -2.70 3.77
CA LEU A 94 -0.88 -1.67 3.69
C LEU A 94 -2.13 -2.06 4.48
N GLN A 95 -2.46 -3.35 4.58
CA GLN A 95 -3.58 -3.82 5.40
C GLN A 95 -3.36 -3.52 6.90
N ALA A 96 -2.10 -3.34 7.34
CA ALA A 96 -1.81 -2.87 8.69
C ALA A 96 -2.44 -1.50 8.97
N LEU A 97 -2.53 -0.59 7.99
CA LEU A 97 -3.24 0.68 8.15
C LEU A 97 -4.75 0.47 8.36
N ALA A 98 -5.36 -0.47 7.63
CA ALA A 98 -6.75 -0.83 7.86
C ALA A 98 -6.98 -1.39 9.27
N ALA A 99 -6.01 -2.16 9.79
CA ALA A 99 -6.03 -2.64 11.16
C ALA A 99 -5.84 -1.52 12.20
N ALA A 100 -5.19 -0.42 11.86
CA ALA A 100 -4.98 0.74 12.73
C ALA A 100 -6.20 1.65 12.85
N ILE A 101 -7.20 1.51 11.94
CA ILE A 101 -8.43 2.32 11.97
C ILE A 101 -9.27 1.88 13.17
N PRO A 102 -9.66 2.79 14.08
CA PRO A 102 -10.51 2.47 15.22
C PRO A 102 -11.90 1.95 14.80
N ASP A 103 -12.46 1.06 15.62
CA ASP A 103 -13.77 0.46 15.33
C ASP A 103 -14.89 1.49 15.26
N GLU A 104 -14.80 2.59 16.03
CA GLU A 104 -15.77 3.69 16.02
C GLU A 104 -15.85 4.36 14.64
N MET A 105 -14.74 4.45 13.92
CA MET A 105 -14.69 4.98 12.56
C MET A 105 -15.27 4.01 11.52
N LEU A 106 -15.27 2.72 11.83
CA LEU A 106 -15.80 1.67 10.97
C LEU A 106 -17.27 1.37 11.26
N ALA A 107 -17.72 1.57 12.51
CA ALA A 107 -19.05 1.19 12.98
C ALA A 107 -20.20 1.98 12.33
N GLY A 108 -19.96 3.22 11.91
CA GLY A 108 -20.97 4.07 11.25
C GLY A 108 -21.07 3.86 9.72
N SER A 109 -20.29 2.99 9.13
CA SER A 109 -20.09 2.98 7.68
C SER A 109 -20.02 1.57 7.07
N SER A 110 -21.10 0.77 7.21
CA SER A 110 -21.20 -0.48 6.45
C SER A 110 -21.09 -0.28 4.92
N GLU A 111 -21.19 0.96 4.46
CA GLU A 111 -21.18 1.33 3.03
C GLU A 111 -19.90 2.06 2.57
N SER A 112 -18.96 2.37 3.48
CA SER A 112 -17.74 3.06 3.11
C SER A 112 -16.48 2.31 3.58
N THR A 113 -15.42 2.47 2.83
CA THR A 113 -14.10 1.96 3.17
C THR A 113 -13.03 3.00 2.87
N TYR A 114 -11.84 2.81 3.40
CA TYR A 114 -10.68 3.65 3.10
C TYR A 114 -9.76 2.91 2.12
N LEU A 115 -9.45 3.55 0.98
CA LEU A 115 -8.56 3.01 -0.03
C LEU A 115 -7.31 3.87 -0.15
N PRO A 116 -6.11 3.29 -0.14
CA PRO A 116 -4.88 4.04 -0.42
C PRO A 116 -4.89 4.50 -1.88
N ILE A 117 -4.75 5.81 -2.10
CA ILE A 117 -4.78 6.41 -3.44
C ILE A 117 -3.48 7.13 -3.81
N SER A 118 -2.63 7.44 -2.83
CA SER A 118 -1.32 8.02 -3.11
C SER A 118 -0.30 7.69 -2.03
N PHE A 119 0.97 7.76 -2.43
CA PHE A 119 2.13 7.56 -1.57
C PHE A 119 3.11 8.70 -1.84
N GLU A 120 3.69 9.27 -0.79
CA GLU A 120 4.77 10.25 -0.94
C GLU A 120 6.08 9.55 -1.31
N ALA A 121 6.42 8.49 -0.57
CA ALA A 121 7.61 7.70 -0.87
C ALA A 121 7.45 6.23 -0.44
N ILE A 122 8.08 5.37 -1.24
CA ILE A 122 8.29 3.96 -0.93
C ILE A 122 9.79 3.72 -0.96
N ARG A 123 10.38 3.34 0.18
CA ARG A 123 11.80 3.04 0.32
C ARG A 123 11.98 1.58 0.66
N VAL A 124 12.84 0.89 -0.08
CA VAL A 124 13.18 -0.52 0.16
C VAL A 124 14.66 -0.58 0.51
N PHE A 125 14.95 -0.94 1.75
CA PHE A 125 16.31 -1.00 2.30
C PHE A 125 16.96 -2.37 2.10
N GLY A 126 16.14 -3.43 2.09
CA GLY A 126 16.56 -4.81 1.94
C GLY A 126 15.45 -5.68 1.34
N ASP A 127 15.75 -6.95 1.11
CA ASP A 127 14.73 -7.88 0.64
C ASP A 127 13.75 -8.17 1.77
N VAL A 128 12.46 -7.99 1.50
CA VAL A 128 11.40 -8.42 2.39
C VAL A 128 11.20 -9.91 2.18
N GLY A 129 11.59 -10.71 3.16
CA GLY A 129 11.52 -12.16 3.10
C GLY A 129 10.08 -12.69 3.05
N ARG A 130 9.92 -14.01 3.27
CA ARG A 130 8.61 -14.66 3.35
C ARG A 130 7.87 -14.36 4.67
N ARG A 131 8.57 -13.84 5.67
CA ARG A 131 8.05 -13.41 6.96
C ARG A 131 8.49 -11.98 7.22
N ALA A 132 7.57 -11.17 7.68
CA ALA A 132 7.85 -9.78 8.03
C ALA A 132 6.92 -9.34 9.16
N LYS A 133 7.28 -8.23 9.80
CA LYS A 133 6.40 -7.47 10.69
C LYS A 133 6.17 -6.11 10.08
N ALA A 134 4.98 -5.57 10.26
CA ALA A 134 4.71 -4.20 9.86
C ALA A 134 4.08 -3.43 11.03
N ARG A 135 4.55 -2.20 11.22
CA ARG A 135 3.95 -1.23 12.12
C ARG A 135 3.37 -0.11 11.28
N ALA A 136 2.06 0.08 11.42
CA ALA A 136 1.33 1.16 10.77
C ALA A 136 0.93 2.22 11.79
N GLU A 137 0.98 3.47 11.39
CA GLU A 137 0.59 4.62 12.22
C GLU A 137 -0.24 5.58 11.38
N LEU A 138 -1.41 5.95 11.88
CA LEU A 138 -2.24 7.02 11.33
C LEU A 138 -1.80 8.36 11.92
N ASN A 139 -1.65 9.39 11.09
CA ASN A 139 -1.25 10.73 11.54
C ASN A 139 -2.36 11.40 12.34
N THR A 140 -3.61 11.13 11.95
CA THR A 140 -4.81 11.70 12.59
C THR A 140 -5.92 10.65 12.59
N VAL A 141 -6.64 10.55 13.68
CA VAL A 141 -7.84 9.72 13.80
C VAL A 141 -9.01 10.66 13.98
N ASP A 142 -9.68 11.00 12.87
CA ASP A 142 -10.86 11.86 12.84
C ASP A 142 -11.99 11.13 12.09
N PRO A 143 -13.08 10.79 12.77
CA PRO A 143 -14.23 10.08 12.18
C PRO A 143 -14.88 10.83 11.01
N ASP A 144 -14.82 12.15 11.00
CA ASP A 144 -15.44 13.00 9.99
C ASP A 144 -14.50 13.31 8.81
N ALA A 145 -13.23 12.87 8.88
CA ALA A 145 -12.27 13.10 7.82
C ALA A 145 -12.67 12.43 6.52
N ALA A 146 -12.57 13.14 5.41
CA ALA A 146 -12.76 12.61 4.07
C ALA A 146 -11.67 11.60 3.66
N GLY A 147 -10.56 11.59 4.38
CA GLY A 147 -9.44 10.68 4.18
C GLY A 147 -8.53 10.63 5.39
N LEU A 148 -7.69 9.62 5.43
CA LEU A 148 -6.70 9.39 6.47
C LEU A 148 -5.30 9.42 5.88
N GLN A 149 -4.34 9.87 6.66
CA GLN A 149 -2.93 9.79 6.32
C GLN A 149 -2.20 8.87 7.29
N GLY A 150 -1.20 8.18 6.78
CA GLY A 150 -0.41 7.30 7.61
C GLY A 150 0.92 6.90 7.00
N ARG A 151 1.64 6.07 7.75
CA ARG A 151 2.89 5.46 7.34
C ARG A 151 2.96 4.01 7.76
N VAL A 152 3.79 3.25 7.08
CA VAL A 152 4.07 1.84 7.41
C VAL A 152 5.56 1.61 7.40
N LEU A 153 6.07 1.00 8.47
CA LEU A 153 7.42 0.49 8.54
C LEU A 153 7.37 -1.03 8.53
N VAL A 154 8.09 -1.65 7.60
CA VAL A 154 8.24 -3.11 7.49
C VAL A 154 9.60 -3.52 8.00
N THR A 155 9.62 -4.54 8.84
CA THR A 155 10.85 -5.10 9.42
C THR A 155 10.94 -6.60 9.19
N ASP A 156 12.14 -7.14 9.26
CA ASP A 156 12.37 -8.58 9.38
C ASP A 156 12.03 -9.09 10.79
N ASP A 157 12.16 -10.39 11.02
CA ASP A 157 11.91 -11.01 12.33
C ASP A 157 12.88 -10.50 13.42
N ALA A 158 14.06 -10.00 13.03
CA ALA A 158 15.04 -9.43 13.94
C ALA A 158 14.79 -7.94 14.27
N GLY A 159 13.78 -7.33 13.65
CA GLY A 159 13.42 -5.92 13.82
C GLY A 159 14.25 -4.95 12.96
N ASN A 160 15.00 -5.44 11.98
CA ASN A 160 15.70 -4.56 11.05
C ASN A 160 14.74 -4.03 9.98
N PRO A 161 14.73 -2.72 9.70
CA PRO A 161 13.90 -2.14 8.65
C PRO A 161 14.26 -2.71 7.28
N THR A 162 13.25 -3.21 6.56
CA THR A 162 13.37 -3.73 5.20
C THR A 162 12.67 -2.85 4.17
N ALA A 163 11.57 -2.19 4.56
CA ALA A 163 10.90 -1.20 3.75
C ALA A 163 10.17 -0.16 4.61
N GLU A 164 9.95 1.01 4.02
CA GLU A 164 9.16 2.10 4.61
C GLU A 164 8.27 2.72 3.55
N ILE A 165 7.01 2.97 3.90
CA ILE A 165 6.03 3.63 3.06
C ILE A 165 5.53 4.86 3.83
N THR A 166 5.75 6.05 3.27
CA THR A 166 5.40 7.33 3.92
C THR A 166 4.40 8.12 3.10
N GLY A 167 3.66 9.02 3.77
CA GLY A 167 2.68 9.89 3.14
C GLY A 167 1.57 9.11 2.44
N ILE A 168 1.15 7.99 3.03
CA ILE A 168 0.05 7.20 2.48
C ILE A 168 -1.23 7.98 2.72
N TYR A 169 -1.90 8.39 1.65
CA TYR A 169 -3.22 8.98 1.75
C TYR A 169 -4.29 7.97 1.38
N MET A 170 -5.20 7.73 2.30
CA MET A 170 -6.35 6.84 2.14
C MET A 170 -7.62 7.68 2.04
N GLN A 171 -8.33 7.57 0.93
CA GLN A 171 -9.60 8.26 0.71
C GLN A 171 -10.77 7.39 1.17
N ARG A 172 -11.73 8.02 1.83
CA ARG A 172 -13.01 7.38 2.15
C ARG A 172 -13.83 7.22 0.87
N VAL A 173 -14.17 5.97 0.54
CA VAL A 173 -14.92 5.62 -0.67
C VAL A 173 -16.21 4.94 -0.25
N GLN A 174 -17.34 5.40 -0.81
CA GLN A 174 -18.62 4.77 -0.59
C GLN A 174 -18.82 3.59 -1.55
N ARG A 175 -19.33 2.49 -1.03
CA ARG A 175 -19.74 1.37 -1.87
C ARG A 175 -20.95 1.78 -2.70
N ARG A 176 -20.86 1.62 -4.01
CA ARG A 176 -22.02 1.80 -4.88
C ARG A 176 -22.99 0.64 -4.67
N THR A 177 -24.17 0.96 -4.17
CA THR A 177 -25.25 -0.02 -3.98
C THR A 177 -25.97 -0.34 -5.29
N VAL A 178 -25.94 0.57 -6.25
CA VAL A 178 -26.55 0.37 -7.57
C VAL A 178 -25.48 -0.10 -8.55
N PRO A 179 -25.63 -1.30 -9.14
CA PRO A 179 -24.72 -1.76 -10.17
C PRO A 179 -24.72 -0.79 -11.36
N LEU A 180 -23.52 -0.45 -11.85
CA LEU A 180 -23.41 0.30 -13.08
C LEU A 180 -24.07 -0.50 -14.24
N PRO A 181 -24.84 0.15 -15.13
CA PRO A 181 -25.40 -0.50 -16.30
C PRO A 181 -24.27 -1.07 -17.17
N LEU A 182 -24.56 -2.12 -17.94
CA LEU A 182 -23.55 -2.82 -18.73
C LEU A 182 -22.82 -1.88 -19.70
N SER A 183 -23.53 -0.90 -20.26
CA SER A 183 -22.97 0.13 -21.13
C SER A 183 -21.89 1.01 -20.49
N GLN A 184 -21.83 1.05 -19.14
CA GLN A 184 -20.80 1.76 -18.39
C GLN A 184 -19.69 0.83 -17.88
N LYS A 185 -19.79 -0.48 -18.15
CA LYS A 185 -18.80 -1.49 -17.73
C LYS A 185 -18.03 -2.07 -18.91
N VAL A 186 -18.55 -1.91 -20.10
CA VAL A 186 -17.93 -2.44 -21.33
C VAL A 186 -17.44 -1.25 -22.15
N PHE A 187 -16.17 -1.28 -22.47
CA PHE A 187 -15.51 -0.30 -23.33
C PHE A 187 -14.97 -1.04 -24.54
N ASP A 188 -15.19 -0.47 -25.71
CA ASP A 188 -14.56 -0.93 -26.94
C ASP A 188 -13.38 0.00 -27.25
N THR A 189 -12.29 -0.58 -27.75
CA THR A 189 -11.10 0.18 -28.14
C THR A 189 -11.04 0.23 -29.65
N SER A 190 -11.13 1.44 -30.20
CA SER A 190 -10.95 1.68 -31.64
C SER A 190 -9.74 2.58 -31.88
N TRP A 191 -9.00 2.29 -32.94
CA TRP A 191 -7.94 3.18 -33.40
C TRP A 191 -8.56 4.28 -34.26
N VAL A 192 -8.35 5.53 -33.89
CA VAL A 192 -8.75 6.69 -34.62
C VAL A 192 -7.52 7.30 -35.27
N GLU A 193 -7.59 7.52 -36.60
CA GLU A 193 -6.51 8.19 -37.30
C GLU A 193 -6.38 9.64 -36.80
N SER A 194 -5.23 9.96 -36.25
CA SER A 194 -4.92 11.30 -35.78
C SER A 194 -4.01 11.99 -36.81
N PRO A 195 -4.34 13.20 -37.28
CA PRO A 195 -3.44 13.92 -38.14
C PRO A 195 -2.08 14.10 -37.45
N ALA A 196 -1.00 13.85 -38.17
CA ALA A 196 0.34 14.04 -37.65
C ALA A 196 0.50 15.50 -37.20
N GLN A 197 0.81 15.69 -35.93
CA GLN A 197 1.19 17.01 -35.46
C GLN A 197 2.45 17.45 -36.21
N PRO A 198 2.48 18.69 -36.75
CA PRO A 198 3.71 19.23 -37.30
C PRO A 198 4.82 19.11 -36.26
N ALA A 199 5.98 18.61 -36.69
CA ALA A 199 7.11 18.46 -35.82
C ALA A 199 7.37 19.79 -35.09
N ALA A 200 7.28 19.80 -33.78
CA ALA A 200 7.65 20.96 -33.01
C ALA A 200 9.11 21.29 -33.35
N GLU A 201 9.38 22.53 -33.71
CA GLU A 201 10.75 22.98 -33.94
C GLU A 201 11.56 22.65 -32.68
N SER A 202 12.66 21.92 -32.87
CA SER A 202 13.52 21.56 -31.75
C SER A 202 13.97 22.86 -31.07
N PRO A 203 13.81 22.98 -29.75
CA PRO A 203 14.26 24.17 -29.06
C PRO A 203 15.78 24.34 -29.29
N THR A 204 16.18 25.42 -29.92
CA THR A 204 17.55 25.84 -30.11
C THR A 204 18.03 26.44 -28.79
N GLY A 205 18.31 25.59 -27.81
CA GLY A 205 18.91 25.96 -26.54
C GLY A 205 20.10 25.08 -26.26
N SER A 206 21.26 25.69 -26.08
CA SER A 206 22.43 25.01 -25.54
C SER A 206 22.23 24.82 -24.03
N TRP A 207 22.37 23.61 -23.57
CA TRP A 207 22.40 23.23 -22.15
C TRP A 207 23.86 22.98 -21.74
#